data_c3e0077c9cf33edfbc8ad5317f70ec66
#
_entry.id   c3e0077c9cf33edfbc8ad5317f70ec66
#
_cell.length_a   1.000
_cell.length_b   1.000
_cell.length_c   1.000
_cell.angle_alpha   90.00
_cell.angle_beta   90.00
_cell.angle_gamma   90.00
#
_symmetry.space_group_name_H-M   'P 1'
#
loop_
_entity.id
_entity.type
_entity.pdbx_description
1 polymer ?
#
loop_
_entity_poly.entity_id
_entity_poly.type
_entity_poly.pdbx_seq_one_letter_code
_entity_poly.pdbx_strand_id
1 'polypeptide(L)'
;MSEIESLLNNGQRSLNLGNPKNALEFYQKVLDQIPNHLEALLKKGNVLGRLGKYEEAIISYDGVLLQEKENILALLNKGLCYHKIGQYDPAIKCFDVVLKVKPQNKTGMYNKASSLLKSGKMEEGFELLSELIELDASYRQQAKCDVDFADIKHLNAFKEATI
;
A
#
# COMPACT_ATOMS: atom_id res chain seq x y z
N MET A 1 17.20 0.47 -27.54
CA MET A 1 16.82 0.29 -26.11
C MET A 1 17.98 0.79 -25.27
N SER A 2 17.75 1.73 -24.35
CA SER A 2 18.82 2.21 -23.48
C SER A 2 19.23 1.13 -22.47
N GLU A 3 20.43 1.26 -21.88
CA GLU A 3 20.90 0.35 -20.83
C GLU A 3 19.92 0.32 -19.65
N ILE A 4 19.40 1.49 -19.22
CA ILE A 4 18.42 1.61 -18.16
C ILE A 4 17.13 0.85 -18.47
N GLU A 5 16.58 1.03 -19.68
CA GLU A 5 15.39 0.27 -20.12
C GLU A 5 15.63 -1.23 -20.11
N SER A 6 16.82 -1.68 -20.55
CA SER A 6 17.20 -3.08 -20.52
C SER A 6 17.23 -3.63 -19.09
N LEU A 7 17.81 -2.89 -18.13
CA LEU A 7 17.85 -3.26 -16.72
C LEU A 7 16.44 -3.33 -16.11
N LEU A 8 15.58 -2.35 -16.37
CA LEU A 8 14.19 -2.34 -15.89
C LEU A 8 13.40 -3.54 -16.42
N ASN A 9 13.54 -3.83 -17.71
CA ASN A 9 12.90 -4.96 -18.36
C ASN A 9 13.39 -6.31 -17.82
N ASN A 10 14.70 -6.45 -17.57
CA ASN A 10 15.27 -7.65 -16.96
C ASN A 10 14.76 -7.84 -15.51
N GLY A 11 14.62 -6.76 -14.75
CA GLY A 11 14.02 -6.79 -13.42
C GLY A 11 12.56 -7.28 -13.49
N GLN A 12 11.76 -6.73 -14.41
CA GLN A 12 10.37 -7.16 -14.60
C GLN A 12 10.28 -8.61 -15.06
N ARG A 13 11.15 -9.04 -15.97
CA ARG A 13 11.23 -10.42 -16.43
C ARG A 13 11.57 -11.38 -15.27
N SER A 14 12.49 -10.99 -14.40
CA SER A 14 12.86 -11.76 -13.20
C SER A 14 11.66 -11.95 -12.26
N LEU A 15 10.83 -10.92 -12.08
CA LEU A 15 9.58 -11.04 -11.30
C LEU A 15 8.60 -12.02 -11.94
N ASN A 16 8.43 -11.96 -13.25
CA ASN A 16 7.53 -12.85 -13.98
C ASN A 16 7.99 -14.33 -13.89
N LEU A 17 9.30 -14.55 -13.74
CA LEU A 17 9.90 -15.86 -13.53
C LEU A 17 9.93 -16.29 -12.04
N GLY A 18 9.31 -15.50 -11.15
CA GLY A 18 9.26 -15.81 -9.71
C GLY A 18 10.58 -15.59 -8.97
N ASN A 19 11.49 -14.78 -9.51
CA ASN A 19 12.77 -14.47 -8.89
C ASN A 19 12.87 -13.00 -8.42
N PRO A 20 12.24 -12.64 -7.29
CA PRO A 20 12.23 -11.28 -6.79
C PRO A 20 13.61 -10.77 -6.34
N LYS A 21 14.50 -11.65 -5.87
CA LYS A 21 15.86 -11.25 -5.48
C LYS A 21 16.65 -10.73 -6.68
N ASN A 22 16.60 -11.44 -7.79
CA ASN A 22 17.25 -11.02 -9.03
C ASN A 22 16.64 -9.72 -9.60
N ALA A 23 15.33 -9.54 -9.44
CA ALA A 23 14.68 -8.29 -9.81
C ALA A 23 15.22 -7.10 -9.00
N LEU A 24 15.40 -7.26 -7.68
CA LEU A 24 16.00 -6.24 -6.83
C LEU A 24 17.41 -5.84 -7.29
N GLU A 25 18.23 -6.81 -7.70
CA GLU A 25 19.57 -6.54 -8.22
C GLU A 25 19.53 -5.68 -9.48
N PHE A 26 18.62 -5.97 -10.42
CA PHE A 26 18.45 -5.14 -11.61
C PHE A 26 17.97 -3.72 -11.29
N TYR A 27 16.99 -3.56 -10.39
CA TYR A 27 16.53 -2.23 -9.99
C TYR A 27 17.61 -1.48 -9.21
N GLN A 28 18.42 -2.17 -8.41
CA GLN A 28 19.57 -1.55 -7.75
C GLN A 28 20.60 -1.05 -8.74
N LYS A 29 20.94 -1.80 -9.80
CA LYS A 29 21.86 -1.36 -10.88
C LYS A 29 21.35 -0.10 -11.57
N VAL A 30 20.03 0.07 -11.72
CA VAL A 30 19.46 1.32 -12.23
C VAL A 30 19.71 2.46 -11.25
N LEU A 31 19.49 2.22 -9.96
CA LEU A 31 19.65 3.22 -8.90
C LEU A 31 21.12 3.58 -8.63
N ASP A 32 22.05 2.67 -8.90
CA ASP A 32 23.47 2.93 -8.81
C ASP A 32 23.92 3.93 -9.90
N GLN A 33 23.27 3.93 -11.07
CA GLN A 33 23.51 4.86 -12.16
C GLN A 33 22.69 6.16 -12.00
N ILE A 34 21.41 6.03 -11.60
CA ILE A 34 20.47 7.13 -11.44
C ILE A 34 19.76 6.95 -10.07
N PRO A 35 20.32 7.50 -8.97
CA PRO A 35 19.84 7.25 -7.61
C PRO A 35 18.37 7.64 -7.36
N ASN A 36 17.84 8.59 -8.12
CA ASN A 36 16.48 9.07 -8.02
C ASN A 36 15.58 8.61 -9.18
N HIS A 37 15.92 7.51 -9.87
CA HIS A 37 15.09 6.98 -10.96
C HIS A 37 13.75 6.51 -10.43
N LEU A 38 12.69 7.26 -10.71
CA LEU A 38 11.36 7.13 -10.11
C LEU A 38 10.76 5.72 -10.29
N GLU A 39 10.79 5.20 -11.51
CA GLU A 39 10.26 3.85 -11.80
C GLU A 39 11.05 2.76 -11.07
N ALA A 40 12.37 2.86 -10.99
CA ALA A 40 13.20 1.88 -10.30
C ALA A 40 12.93 1.89 -8.78
N LEU A 41 12.80 3.09 -8.18
CA LEU A 41 12.43 3.24 -6.77
C LEU A 41 11.07 2.60 -6.50
N LEU A 42 10.06 2.91 -7.33
CA LEU A 42 8.72 2.36 -7.16
C LEU A 42 8.70 0.84 -7.29
N LYS A 43 9.34 0.30 -8.34
CA LYS A 43 9.43 -1.16 -8.56
C LYS A 43 10.21 -1.86 -7.44
N LYS A 44 11.32 -1.29 -6.98
CA LYS A 44 12.09 -1.81 -5.84
C LYS A 44 11.23 -1.85 -4.58
N GLY A 45 10.54 -0.76 -4.24
CA GLY A 45 9.63 -0.71 -3.11
C GLY A 45 8.54 -1.78 -3.18
N ASN A 46 7.92 -1.96 -4.35
CA ASN A 46 6.89 -2.98 -4.55
C ASN A 46 7.42 -4.41 -4.32
N VAL A 47 8.62 -4.72 -4.78
CA VAL A 47 9.23 -6.05 -4.57
C VAL A 47 9.57 -6.24 -3.10
N LEU A 48 10.16 -5.24 -2.44
CA LEU A 48 10.51 -5.29 -1.03
C LEU A 48 9.26 -5.48 -0.16
N GLY A 49 8.17 -4.75 -0.43
CA GLY A 49 6.90 -4.91 0.27
C GLY A 49 6.32 -6.32 0.14
N ARG A 50 6.37 -6.91 -1.06
CA ARG A 50 5.95 -8.30 -1.30
C ARG A 50 6.82 -9.33 -0.59
N LEU A 51 8.09 -9.03 -0.33
CA LEU A 51 9.03 -9.87 0.43
C LEU A 51 8.91 -9.66 1.95
N GLY A 52 8.01 -8.79 2.41
CA GLY A 52 7.86 -8.46 3.83
C GLY A 52 8.94 -7.53 4.39
N LYS A 53 9.79 -6.96 3.53
CA LYS A 53 10.84 -6.01 3.89
C LYS A 53 10.26 -4.59 3.91
N TYR A 54 9.35 -4.37 4.85
CA TYR A 54 8.49 -3.18 4.84
C TYR A 54 9.26 -1.88 5.08
N GLU A 55 10.25 -1.88 5.98
CA GLU A 55 11.06 -0.69 6.27
C GLU A 55 11.91 -0.29 5.05
N GLU A 56 12.52 -1.26 4.37
CA GLU A 56 13.28 -1.00 3.13
C GLU A 56 12.35 -0.51 2.00
N ALA A 57 11.13 -1.04 1.93
CA ALA A 57 10.12 -0.60 0.97
C ALA A 57 9.70 0.86 1.21
N ILE A 58 9.47 1.24 2.48
CA ILE A 58 9.14 2.62 2.87
C ILE A 58 10.21 3.60 2.38
N ILE A 59 11.49 3.28 2.57
CA ILE A 59 12.61 4.11 2.10
C ILE A 59 12.54 4.30 0.57
N SER A 60 12.22 3.24 -0.16
CA SER A 60 12.09 3.33 -1.62
C SER A 60 10.92 4.23 -2.04
N TYR A 61 9.76 4.13 -1.35
CA TYR A 61 8.61 5.01 -1.60
C TYR A 61 8.88 6.45 -1.17
N ASP A 62 9.67 6.68 -0.13
CA ASP A 62 10.11 8.03 0.26
C ASP A 62 10.89 8.70 -0.88
N GLY A 63 11.78 7.96 -1.54
CA GLY A 63 12.50 8.44 -2.72
C GLY A 63 11.57 8.83 -3.88
N VAL A 64 10.46 8.13 -4.08
CA VAL A 64 9.41 8.51 -5.05
C VAL A 64 8.70 9.79 -4.59
N LEU A 65 8.30 9.86 -3.32
CA LEU A 65 7.51 10.96 -2.77
C LEU A 65 8.30 12.27 -2.60
N LEU A 66 9.63 12.20 -2.56
CA LEU A 66 10.48 13.40 -2.65
C LEU A 66 10.34 14.12 -3.99
N GLN A 67 10.06 13.38 -5.06
CA GLN A 67 9.91 13.90 -6.42
C GLN A 67 8.44 14.18 -6.75
N GLU A 68 7.56 13.26 -6.36
CA GLU A 68 6.12 13.30 -6.62
C GLU A 68 5.35 13.13 -5.30
N LYS A 69 5.15 14.23 -4.57
CA LYS A 69 4.55 14.25 -3.21
C LYS A 69 3.17 13.58 -3.14
N GLU A 70 2.43 13.58 -4.23
CA GLU A 70 1.06 13.05 -4.34
C GLU A 70 1.00 11.80 -5.24
N ASN A 71 2.12 11.07 -5.39
CA ASN A 71 2.11 9.80 -6.11
C ASN A 71 1.24 8.78 -5.35
N ILE A 72 0.04 8.57 -5.87
CA ILE A 72 -1.00 7.72 -5.23
C ILE A 72 -0.50 6.30 -4.99
N LEU A 73 0.21 5.72 -5.94
CA LEU A 73 0.69 4.34 -5.83
C LEU A 73 1.76 4.20 -4.73
N ALA A 74 2.69 5.15 -4.67
CA ALA A 74 3.71 5.18 -3.61
C ALA A 74 3.07 5.40 -2.22
N LEU A 75 2.09 6.31 -2.12
CA LEU A 75 1.37 6.57 -0.87
C LEU A 75 0.57 5.36 -0.39
N LEU A 76 -0.18 4.71 -1.28
CA LEU A 76 -0.96 3.50 -0.94
C LEU A 76 -0.03 2.39 -0.42
N ASN A 77 1.04 2.11 -1.15
CA ASN A 77 1.96 1.02 -0.79
C ASN A 77 2.79 1.35 0.46
N LYS A 78 3.23 2.60 0.62
CA LYS A 78 3.90 3.06 1.85
C LYS A 78 2.97 2.96 3.06
N GLY A 79 1.72 3.41 2.93
CA GLY A 79 0.71 3.28 3.97
C GLY A 79 0.45 1.82 4.35
N LEU A 80 0.36 0.93 3.36
CA LEU A 80 0.22 -0.51 3.60
C LEU A 80 1.44 -1.09 4.33
N CYS A 81 2.66 -0.68 3.98
CA CYS A 81 3.87 -1.10 4.70
C CYS A 81 3.83 -0.65 6.17
N TYR A 82 3.47 0.60 6.45
CA TYR A 82 3.28 1.08 7.82
C TYR A 82 2.22 0.28 8.58
N HIS A 83 1.09 -0.02 7.94
CA HIS A 83 0.05 -0.85 8.53
C HIS A 83 0.58 -2.25 8.91
N LYS A 84 1.34 -2.90 8.03
CA LYS A 84 1.90 -4.25 8.25
C LYS A 84 2.93 -4.32 9.38
N ILE A 85 3.63 -3.23 9.67
CA ILE A 85 4.55 -3.13 10.83
C ILE A 85 3.87 -2.55 12.09
N GLY A 86 2.53 -2.39 12.08
CA GLY A 86 1.75 -1.91 13.22
C GLY A 86 1.81 -0.40 13.47
N GLN A 87 2.40 0.36 12.55
CA GLN A 87 2.46 1.82 12.62
C GLN A 87 1.23 2.43 11.96
N TYR A 88 0.08 2.34 12.65
CA TYR A 88 -1.20 2.72 12.06
C TYR A 88 -1.37 4.22 11.83
N ASP A 89 -0.87 5.09 12.72
CA ASP A 89 -1.00 6.55 12.52
C ASP A 89 -0.22 7.06 11.29
N PRO A 90 1.04 6.66 11.03
CA PRO A 90 1.70 6.94 9.76
C PRO A 90 0.96 6.36 8.54
N ALA A 91 0.38 5.17 8.66
CA ALA A 91 -0.41 4.56 7.59
C ALA A 91 -1.64 5.43 7.25
N ILE A 92 -2.41 5.84 8.27
CA ILE A 92 -3.58 6.70 8.12
C ILE A 92 -3.20 8.01 7.41
N LYS A 93 -2.09 8.65 7.80
CA LYS A 93 -1.61 9.87 7.14
C LYS A 93 -1.33 9.68 5.64
N CYS A 94 -0.75 8.55 5.25
CA CYS A 94 -0.55 8.25 3.83
C CYS A 94 -1.89 8.14 3.09
N PHE A 95 -2.87 7.43 3.67
CA PHE A 95 -4.19 7.26 3.07
C PHE A 95 -5.00 8.58 3.08
N ASP A 96 -4.82 9.45 4.07
CA ASP A 96 -5.41 10.79 4.08
C ASP A 96 -4.99 11.61 2.86
N VAL A 97 -3.70 11.58 2.50
CA VAL A 97 -3.21 12.25 1.29
C VAL A 97 -3.83 11.63 0.04
N VAL A 98 -3.91 10.29 -0.03
CA VAL A 98 -4.59 9.61 -1.15
C VAL A 98 -6.03 10.08 -1.30
N LEU A 99 -6.79 10.12 -0.20
CA LEU A 99 -8.20 10.50 -0.22
C LEU A 99 -8.42 12.00 -0.43
N LYS A 100 -7.45 12.83 -0.07
CA LYS A 100 -7.46 14.25 -0.42
C LYS A 100 -7.36 14.46 -1.94
N VAL A 101 -6.50 13.68 -2.61
CA VAL A 101 -6.30 13.76 -4.07
C VAL A 101 -7.41 13.03 -4.83
N LYS A 102 -7.83 11.86 -4.32
CA LYS A 102 -8.87 11.01 -4.90
C LYS A 102 -9.85 10.57 -3.81
N PRO A 103 -10.88 11.36 -3.50
CA PRO A 103 -11.82 11.10 -2.39
C PRO A 103 -12.49 9.71 -2.43
N GLN A 104 -12.76 9.18 -3.63
CA GLN A 104 -13.40 7.87 -3.80
C GLN A 104 -12.38 6.77 -4.16
N ASN A 105 -11.12 6.89 -3.75
CA ASN A 105 -10.16 5.81 -3.92
C ASN A 105 -10.49 4.66 -2.94
N LYS A 106 -11.18 3.65 -3.44
CA LYS A 106 -11.70 2.53 -2.64
C LYS A 106 -10.59 1.78 -1.86
N THR A 107 -9.43 1.58 -2.49
CA THR A 107 -8.26 0.97 -1.83
C THR A 107 -7.76 1.83 -0.67
N GLY A 108 -7.69 3.15 -0.86
CA GLY A 108 -7.33 4.10 0.18
C GLY A 108 -8.35 4.11 1.33
N MET A 109 -9.65 4.12 1.02
CA MET A 109 -10.72 4.05 2.02
C MET A 109 -10.62 2.75 2.84
N TYR A 110 -10.49 1.60 2.18
CA TYR A 110 -10.41 0.30 2.85
C TYR A 110 -9.20 0.20 3.79
N ASN A 111 -8.02 0.54 3.28
CA ASN A 111 -6.78 0.46 4.07
C ASN A 111 -6.76 1.48 5.21
N LYS A 112 -7.36 2.66 5.02
CA LYS A 112 -7.55 3.64 6.09
C LYS A 112 -8.49 3.12 7.16
N ALA A 113 -9.66 2.57 6.77
CA ALA A 113 -10.62 1.98 7.70
C ALA A 113 -9.98 0.85 8.52
N SER A 114 -9.24 -0.06 7.87
CA SER A 114 -8.49 -1.12 8.54
C SER A 114 -7.47 -0.56 9.54
N SER A 115 -6.71 0.46 9.16
CA SER A 115 -5.71 1.08 10.04
C SER A 115 -6.36 1.81 11.23
N LEU A 116 -7.50 2.48 11.03
CA LEU A 116 -8.29 3.10 12.09
C LEU A 116 -8.78 2.07 13.09
N LEU A 117 -9.39 0.98 12.62
CA LEU A 117 -9.90 -0.11 13.48
C LEU A 117 -8.77 -0.80 14.27
N LYS A 118 -7.63 -1.06 13.62
CA LYS A 118 -6.45 -1.65 14.30
C LYS A 118 -5.80 -0.71 15.30
N SER A 119 -5.91 0.61 15.11
CA SER A 119 -5.41 1.62 16.06
C SER A 119 -6.38 1.90 17.23
N GLY A 120 -7.57 1.27 17.22
CA GLY A 120 -8.60 1.48 18.25
C GLY A 120 -9.55 2.64 17.98
N LYS A 121 -9.43 3.33 16.84
CA LYS A 121 -10.34 4.40 16.39
C LYS A 121 -11.58 3.78 15.75
N MET A 122 -12.39 3.10 16.59
CA MET A 122 -13.47 2.20 16.15
C MET A 122 -14.57 2.95 15.39
N GLU A 123 -15.02 4.09 15.92
CA GLU A 123 -16.12 4.87 15.35
C GLU A 123 -15.80 5.33 13.93
N GLU A 124 -14.67 6.05 13.78
CA GLU A 124 -14.19 6.52 12.48
C GLU A 124 -13.94 5.37 11.48
N GLY A 125 -13.41 4.25 11.96
CA GLY A 125 -13.12 3.09 11.14
C GLY A 125 -14.38 2.41 10.61
N PHE A 126 -15.40 2.23 11.45
CA PHE A 126 -16.69 1.65 11.02
C PHE A 126 -17.48 2.59 10.11
N GLU A 127 -17.47 3.89 10.39
CA GLU A 127 -18.12 4.89 9.55
C GLU A 127 -17.53 4.86 8.13
N LEU A 128 -16.19 4.90 8.01
CA LEU A 128 -15.53 4.85 6.71
C LEU A 128 -15.73 3.50 5.99
N LEU A 129 -15.79 2.38 6.74
CA LEU A 129 -16.07 1.07 6.16
C LEU A 129 -17.51 0.99 5.63
N SER A 130 -18.47 1.55 6.34
CA SER A 130 -19.88 1.62 5.90
C SER A 130 -20.01 2.46 4.63
N GLU A 131 -19.40 3.64 4.60
CA GLU A 131 -19.38 4.50 3.41
C GLU A 131 -18.79 3.77 2.19
N LEU A 132 -17.69 3.04 2.39
CA LEU A 132 -17.07 2.27 1.31
C LEU A 132 -17.98 1.15 0.81
N ILE A 133 -18.71 0.45 1.70
CA ILE A 133 -19.62 -0.63 1.34
C ILE A 133 -20.86 -0.08 0.60
N GLU A 134 -21.33 1.10 0.96
CA GLU A 134 -22.37 1.81 0.20
C GLU A 134 -21.90 2.16 -1.21
N LEU A 135 -20.64 2.60 -1.34
CA LEU A 135 -20.02 2.92 -2.63
C LEU A 135 -19.75 1.66 -3.48
N ASP A 136 -19.39 0.54 -2.84
CA ASP A 136 -19.09 -0.72 -3.50
C ASP A 136 -19.36 -1.92 -2.56
N ALA A 137 -20.49 -2.56 -2.76
CA ALA A 137 -20.96 -3.69 -1.94
C ALA A 137 -20.00 -4.91 -1.94
N SER A 138 -19.05 -5.01 -2.88
CA SER A 138 -18.07 -6.10 -2.90
C SER A 138 -17.15 -6.08 -1.68
N TYR A 139 -16.92 -4.92 -1.10
CA TYR A 139 -16.09 -4.76 0.11
C TYR A 139 -16.75 -5.36 1.37
N ARG A 140 -18.06 -5.57 1.37
CA ARG A 140 -18.75 -6.28 2.46
C ARG A 140 -18.18 -7.69 2.66
N GLN A 141 -18.08 -8.45 1.60
CA GLN A 141 -17.54 -9.81 1.69
C GLN A 141 -16.05 -9.79 1.98
N GLN A 142 -15.31 -8.86 1.39
CA GLN A 142 -13.88 -8.67 1.68
C GLN A 142 -13.67 -8.42 3.17
N ALA A 143 -14.40 -7.48 3.79
CA ALA A 143 -14.28 -7.18 5.22
C ALA A 143 -14.61 -8.39 6.11
N LYS A 144 -15.66 -9.16 5.76
CA LYS A 144 -16.04 -10.38 6.49
C LYS A 144 -14.96 -11.47 6.46
N CYS A 145 -14.18 -11.54 5.39
CA CYS A 145 -13.11 -12.53 5.22
C CYS A 145 -11.75 -12.04 5.72
N ASP A 146 -11.56 -10.72 5.87
CA ASP A 146 -10.28 -10.14 6.22
C ASP A 146 -9.83 -10.55 7.63
N VAL A 147 -8.58 -11.02 7.72
CA VAL A 147 -7.95 -11.41 8.99
C VAL A 147 -7.67 -10.21 9.89
N ASP A 148 -7.46 -9.03 9.29
CA ASP A 148 -7.22 -7.80 10.05
C ASP A 148 -8.43 -7.40 10.92
N PHE A 149 -9.63 -7.90 10.60
CA PHE A 149 -10.87 -7.68 11.36
C PHE A 149 -11.27 -8.86 12.26
N ALA A 150 -10.46 -9.92 12.34
CA ALA A 150 -10.81 -11.13 13.08
C ALA A 150 -11.26 -10.84 14.54
N ASP A 151 -10.55 -9.93 15.20
CA ASP A 151 -10.78 -9.58 16.62
C ASP A 151 -12.06 -8.77 16.84
N ILE A 152 -12.62 -8.15 15.82
CA ILE A 152 -13.78 -7.23 15.92
C ILE A 152 -15.05 -7.73 15.24
N LYS A 153 -14.99 -8.87 14.52
CA LYS A 153 -16.16 -9.44 13.80
C LYS A 153 -17.35 -9.76 14.71
N HIS A 154 -17.11 -10.01 15.99
CA HIS A 154 -18.15 -10.27 16.97
C HIS A 154 -18.91 -9.02 17.43
N LEU A 155 -18.33 -7.83 17.24
CA LEU A 155 -18.93 -6.56 17.64
C LEU A 155 -20.18 -6.25 16.82
N ASN A 156 -21.21 -5.69 17.49
CA ASN A 156 -22.43 -5.27 16.79
C ASN A 156 -22.14 -4.20 15.73
N ALA A 157 -21.28 -3.22 16.05
CA ALA A 157 -20.87 -2.18 15.11
C ALA A 157 -20.24 -2.74 13.82
N PHE A 158 -19.43 -3.80 13.91
CA PHE A 158 -18.90 -4.47 12.69
C PHE A 158 -20.02 -5.13 11.90
N LYS A 159 -20.94 -5.82 12.57
CA LYS A 159 -22.07 -6.47 11.91
C LYS A 159 -22.96 -5.45 11.22
N GLU A 160 -23.28 -4.34 11.89
CA GLU A 160 -24.06 -3.24 11.32
C GLU A 160 -23.35 -2.60 10.10
N ALA A 161 -22.06 -2.30 10.21
CA ALA A 161 -21.27 -1.75 9.11
C ALA A 161 -21.15 -2.70 7.89
N THR A 162 -21.38 -4.01 8.10
CA THR A 162 -21.24 -5.03 7.06
C THR A 162 -22.55 -5.73 6.67
N ILE A 163 -23.72 -5.14 6.97
CA ILE A 163 -25.07 -5.64 6.56
C ILE A 163 -25.36 -5.50 5.03
#